data_f4742366e3c4b35886590aac48b33a8e
#
_entry.id   f4742366e3c4b35886590aac48b33a8e
#
_cell.length_a   1.000
_cell.length_b   1.000
_cell.length_c   1.000
_cell.angle_alpha   90.00
_cell.angle_beta   90.00
_cell.angle_gamma   90.00
#
_symmetry.space_group_name_H-M   'P 1'
#
loop_
_entity.id
_entity.type
_entity.pdbx_description
1 polymer ?
#
loop_
_entity_poly.entity_id
_entity_poly.type
_entity_poly.pdbx_seq_one_letter_code
_entity_poly.pdbx_strand_id
1 'polypeptide(L)'
;MTLEQLPPKGVKREQAILELGKDEANGELLFQLVNTEKGKCKTAAQKALAQLEYAPAAPLWAKLVKGKWMGSNIMSDACSDCVSEQIAPVILKTLSQLLDEGDTKPLDIEQLNFCFHLMLGKASPKMLEVYRFLAENTQRIAQLKRAPVYSDDDCTSWWITDGLRIWDATPKEKEKIPAVVLTASLIRNPDERLQALADELNERYGGSWLMPVFMKAIITQ
;
A
#
# COMPACT_ATOMS: atom_id res chain seq x y z
N MET A 1 -15.41 -26.01 9.57
CA MET A 1 -16.04 -26.29 8.25
C MET A 1 -14.99 -26.96 7.36
N THR A 2 -15.36 -27.90 6.48
CA THR A 2 -14.44 -28.55 5.54
C THR A 2 -14.73 -28.11 4.11
N LEU A 3 -13.79 -28.34 3.17
CA LEU A 3 -13.97 -28.01 1.74
C LEU A 3 -15.25 -28.60 1.14
N GLU A 4 -15.63 -29.82 1.57
CA GLU A 4 -16.81 -30.55 1.08
C GLU A 4 -18.14 -29.94 1.57
N GLN A 5 -18.11 -29.19 2.66
CA GLN A 5 -19.27 -28.51 3.22
C GLN A 5 -19.56 -27.16 2.58
N LEU A 6 -18.62 -26.64 1.75
CA LEU A 6 -18.85 -25.40 1.04
C LEU A 6 -19.82 -25.59 -0.13
N PRO A 7 -20.67 -24.57 -0.40
CA PRO A 7 -21.53 -24.58 -1.59
C PRO A 7 -20.70 -24.80 -2.87
N PRO A 8 -21.22 -25.52 -3.87
CA PRO A 8 -20.40 -25.93 -5.01
C PRO A 8 -19.89 -24.78 -5.87
N LYS A 9 -20.67 -23.72 -6.08
CA LYS A 9 -20.30 -22.57 -6.93
C LYS A 9 -21.09 -21.30 -6.62
N GLY A 10 -20.63 -20.17 -7.17
CA GLY A 10 -21.38 -18.92 -7.26
C GLY A 10 -21.37 -18.10 -5.97
N VAL A 11 -22.35 -17.18 -5.86
CA VAL A 11 -22.43 -16.19 -4.76
C VAL A 11 -22.52 -16.85 -3.38
N LYS A 12 -23.22 -17.97 -3.28
CA LYS A 12 -23.34 -18.70 -2.00
C LYS A 12 -21.99 -19.23 -1.52
N ARG A 13 -21.13 -19.71 -2.45
CA ARG A 13 -19.76 -20.16 -2.12
C ARG A 13 -18.91 -18.99 -1.69
N GLU A 14 -18.97 -17.89 -2.41
CA GLU A 14 -18.24 -16.64 -2.07
C GLU A 14 -18.60 -16.17 -0.66
N GLN A 15 -19.89 -16.09 -0.33
CA GLN A 15 -20.36 -15.72 1.00
C GLN A 15 -19.90 -16.69 2.09
N ALA A 16 -20.01 -17.99 1.85
CA ALA A 16 -19.54 -18.99 2.79
C ALA A 16 -18.03 -18.90 3.06
N ILE A 17 -17.23 -18.59 2.04
CA ILE A 17 -15.79 -18.37 2.19
C ILE A 17 -15.52 -17.12 3.03
N LEU A 18 -16.24 -16.02 2.81
CA LEU A 18 -16.08 -14.80 3.62
C LEU A 18 -16.44 -15.05 5.10
N GLU A 19 -17.46 -15.85 5.38
CA GLU A 19 -17.84 -16.22 6.75
C GLU A 19 -16.75 -17.03 7.47
N LEU A 20 -15.92 -17.79 6.75
CA LEU A 20 -14.79 -18.51 7.35
C LEU A 20 -13.77 -17.57 8.00
N GLY A 21 -13.65 -16.34 7.49
CA GLY A 21 -12.74 -15.31 8.03
C GLY A 21 -13.11 -14.79 9.43
N LYS A 22 -14.21 -15.24 10.01
CA LYS A 22 -14.63 -14.89 11.37
C LYS A 22 -14.06 -15.81 12.46
N ASP A 23 -13.41 -16.91 12.07
CA ASP A 23 -12.88 -17.90 13.00
C ASP A 23 -11.45 -18.27 12.61
N GLU A 24 -10.51 -17.97 13.51
CA GLU A 24 -9.07 -18.19 13.33
C GLU A 24 -8.72 -19.66 13.01
N ALA A 25 -9.54 -20.62 13.48
CA ALA A 25 -9.35 -22.03 13.18
C ALA A 25 -9.45 -22.36 11.68
N ASN A 26 -10.01 -21.47 10.87
CA ASN A 26 -10.15 -21.64 9.42
C ASN A 26 -8.93 -21.14 8.60
N GLY A 27 -7.87 -20.67 9.23
CA GLY A 27 -6.71 -20.06 8.54
C GLY A 27 -6.11 -20.98 7.48
N GLU A 28 -5.82 -22.24 7.83
CA GLU A 28 -5.28 -23.23 6.88
C GLU A 28 -6.24 -23.54 5.73
N LEU A 29 -7.53 -23.69 6.03
CA LEU A 29 -8.56 -23.92 5.00
C LEU A 29 -8.64 -22.74 4.02
N LEU A 30 -8.63 -21.52 4.52
CA LEU A 30 -8.64 -20.31 3.69
C LEU A 30 -7.37 -20.21 2.85
N PHE A 31 -6.21 -20.55 3.41
CA PHE A 31 -4.96 -20.59 2.66
C PHE A 31 -4.98 -21.59 1.52
N GLN A 32 -5.56 -22.77 1.72
CA GLN A 32 -5.80 -23.76 0.67
C GLN A 32 -6.75 -23.22 -0.41
N LEU A 33 -7.85 -22.56 0.00
CA LEU A 33 -8.82 -21.95 -0.92
C LEU A 33 -8.17 -20.86 -1.79
N VAL A 34 -7.28 -20.04 -1.25
CA VAL A 34 -6.52 -19.04 -2.05
C VAL A 34 -5.72 -19.70 -3.18
N ASN A 35 -5.22 -20.90 -2.96
CA ASN A 35 -4.41 -21.63 -3.95
C ASN A 35 -5.25 -22.44 -4.95
N THR A 36 -6.47 -22.82 -4.59
CA THR A 36 -7.33 -23.72 -5.39
C THR A 36 -8.46 -22.99 -6.10
N GLU A 37 -8.99 -21.93 -5.50
CA GLU A 37 -10.10 -21.17 -6.07
C GLU A 37 -9.66 -20.19 -7.18
N LYS A 38 -10.63 -19.76 -8.00
CA LYS A 38 -10.46 -18.78 -9.08
C LYS A 38 -11.49 -17.66 -8.97
N GLY A 39 -11.22 -16.54 -9.63
CA GLY A 39 -12.14 -15.39 -9.73
C GLY A 39 -12.60 -14.90 -8.35
N LYS A 40 -13.90 -14.61 -8.21
CA LYS A 40 -14.50 -14.02 -6.99
C LYS A 40 -14.29 -14.87 -5.74
N CYS A 41 -14.35 -16.21 -5.83
CA CYS A 41 -14.11 -17.09 -4.69
C CYS A 41 -12.65 -17.00 -4.19
N LYS A 42 -11.68 -16.88 -5.09
CA LYS A 42 -10.29 -16.63 -4.70
C LYS A 42 -10.13 -15.28 -3.99
N THR A 43 -10.76 -14.23 -4.53
CA THR A 43 -10.76 -12.90 -3.90
C THR A 43 -11.40 -12.95 -2.49
N ALA A 44 -12.52 -13.65 -2.35
CA ALA A 44 -13.17 -13.86 -1.05
C ALA A 44 -12.26 -14.59 -0.06
N ALA A 45 -11.58 -15.64 -0.51
CA ALA A 45 -10.63 -16.38 0.33
C ALA A 45 -9.44 -15.51 0.77
N GLN A 46 -8.91 -14.67 -0.11
CA GLN A 46 -7.86 -13.73 0.24
C GLN A 46 -8.33 -12.69 1.25
N LYS A 47 -9.54 -12.14 1.08
CA LYS A 47 -10.13 -11.19 2.03
C LYS A 47 -10.31 -11.81 3.42
N ALA A 48 -10.91 -12.99 3.47
CA ALA A 48 -11.15 -13.72 4.71
C ALA A 48 -9.83 -14.10 5.40
N LEU A 49 -8.84 -14.56 4.65
CA LEU A 49 -7.51 -14.90 5.15
C LEU A 49 -6.76 -13.68 5.71
N ALA A 50 -6.89 -12.53 5.04
CA ALA A 50 -6.30 -11.28 5.50
C ALA A 50 -6.91 -10.82 6.83
N GLN A 51 -8.22 -10.96 7.02
CA GLN A 51 -8.92 -10.63 8.26
C GLN A 51 -8.43 -11.45 9.47
N LEU A 52 -7.99 -12.68 9.22
CA LEU A 52 -7.44 -13.54 10.28
C LEU A 52 -5.97 -13.22 10.62
N GLU A 53 -5.32 -12.31 9.89
CA GLU A 53 -3.88 -12.04 10.04
C GLU A 53 -3.01 -13.32 10.05
N TYR A 54 -3.44 -14.33 9.31
CA TYR A 54 -2.86 -15.68 9.32
C TYR A 54 -1.38 -15.65 8.93
N ALA A 55 -0.50 -15.85 9.90
CA ALA A 55 0.95 -15.67 9.74
C ALA A 55 1.56 -16.50 8.58
N PRO A 56 1.18 -17.77 8.32
CA PRO A 56 1.68 -18.52 7.17
C PRO A 56 1.35 -17.92 5.80
N ALA A 57 0.43 -16.95 5.71
CA ALA A 57 0.11 -16.24 4.47
C ALA A 57 1.09 -15.11 4.14
N ALA A 58 2.03 -14.75 5.00
CA ALA A 58 2.99 -13.67 4.77
C ALA A 58 3.74 -13.77 3.42
N PRO A 59 4.18 -14.96 2.94
CA PRO A 59 4.79 -15.09 1.61
C PRO A 59 3.82 -14.77 0.46
N LEU A 60 2.52 -15.01 0.64
CA LEU A 60 1.49 -14.65 -0.33
C LEU A 60 1.41 -13.12 -0.46
N TRP A 61 1.33 -12.41 0.67
CA TRP A 61 1.28 -10.95 0.70
C TRP A 61 2.56 -10.35 0.13
N ALA A 62 3.73 -10.89 0.47
CA ALA A 62 5.01 -10.47 -0.09
C ALA A 62 5.04 -10.59 -1.63
N LYS A 63 4.48 -11.66 -2.18
CA LYS A 63 4.37 -11.86 -3.63
C LYS A 63 3.42 -10.84 -4.28
N LEU A 64 2.32 -10.50 -3.62
CA LEU A 64 1.38 -9.51 -4.11
C LEU A 64 1.98 -8.10 -4.11
N VAL A 65 2.73 -7.71 -3.08
CA VAL A 65 3.43 -6.41 -3.00
C VAL A 65 4.44 -6.23 -4.13
N LYS A 66 5.12 -7.32 -4.55
CA LYS A 66 6.08 -7.31 -5.66
C LYS A 66 5.41 -7.39 -7.04
N GLY A 67 4.11 -7.61 -7.08
CA GLY A 67 3.35 -7.65 -8.33
C GLY A 67 3.25 -6.27 -8.97
N LYS A 68 3.04 -6.25 -10.29
CA LYS A 68 2.69 -5.00 -10.97
C LYS A 68 1.24 -4.64 -10.68
N TRP A 69 0.93 -3.33 -10.66
CA TRP A 69 -0.40 -2.76 -10.40
C TRP A 69 -1.55 -3.50 -11.09
N MET A 70 -1.40 -3.85 -12.36
CA MET A 70 -2.45 -4.52 -13.16
C MET A 70 -2.83 -5.93 -12.67
N GLY A 71 -1.99 -6.59 -11.88
CA GLY A 71 -2.27 -7.93 -11.33
C GLY A 71 -2.80 -7.93 -9.90
N SER A 72 -2.93 -6.77 -9.25
CA SER A 72 -3.06 -6.67 -7.80
C SER A 72 -4.27 -5.89 -7.30
N ASN A 73 -5.30 -5.68 -8.12
CA ASN A 73 -6.59 -5.11 -7.69
C ASN A 73 -7.16 -5.74 -6.40
N ILE A 74 -6.64 -6.91 -6.03
CA ILE A 74 -7.03 -7.67 -4.86
C ILE A 74 -6.46 -7.07 -3.56
N MET A 75 -5.24 -6.50 -3.61
CA MET A 75 -4.64 -5.88 -2.43
C MET A 75 -5.19 -4.48 -2.14
N SER A 76 -5.70 -3.79 -3.18
CA SER A 76 -6.07 -2.38 -3.05
C SER A 76 -7.25 -2.13 -2.13
N ASP A 77 -8.25 -3.00 -2.09
CA ASP A 77 -9.55 -2.60 -1.53
C ASP A 77 -9.96 -3.27 -0.22
N ALA A 78 -9.46 -4.44 0.10
CA ALA A 78 -9.97 -5.15 1.27
C ALA A 78 -8.93 -5.87 2.12
N CYS A 79 -7.78 -6.21 1.55
CA CYS A 79 -6.77 -6.99 2.26
C CYS A 79 -5.70 -6.11 2.90
N SER A 80 -5.39 -4.96 2.29
CA SER A 80 -4.27 -4.14 2.73
C SER A 80 -4.45 -3.53 4.13
N ASP A 81 -5.69 -3.31 4.58
CA ASP A 81 -5.95 -2.79 5.92
C ASP A 81 -5.59 -3.81 6.99
N CYS A 82 -6.05 -5.05 6.79
CA CYS A 82 -5.86 -6.13 7.75
C CYS A 82 -4.41 -6.65 7.80
N VAL A 83 -3.70 -6.61 6.66
CA VAL A 83 -2.34 -7.17 6.56
C VAL A 83 -1.23 -6.11 6.60
N SER A 84 -1.53 -4.89 7.04
CA SER A 84 -0.56 -3.79 6.99
C SER A 84 0.74 -4.11 7.75
N GLU A 85 0.67 -4.77 8.89
CA GLU A 85 1.84 -5.23 9.63
C GLU A 85 2.69 -6.27 8.87
N GLN A 86 2.05 -7.11 8.06
CA GLN A 86 2.73 -8.16 7.30
C GLN A 86 3.33 -7.63 5.99
N ILE A 87 2.70 -6.66 5.34
CA ILE A 87 3.18 -6.08 4.07
C ILE A 87 4.20 -4.96 4.28
N ALA A 88 4.14 -4.22 5.39
CA ALA A 88 5.03 -3.08 5.63
C ALA A 88 6.53 -3.42 5.49
N PRO A 89 7.06 -4.52 6.07
CA PRO A 89 8.48 -4.89 5.88
C PRO A 89 8.83 -5.18 4.42
N VAL A 90 7.87 -5.69 3.65
CA VAL A 90 8.06 -5.97 2.21
C VAL A 90 8.08 -4.68 1.41
N ILE A 91 7.18 -3.75 1.72
CA ILE A 91 7.14 -2.40 1.12
C ILE A 91 8.44 -1.67 1.42
N LEU A 92 8.87 -1.65 2.69
CA LEU A 92 10.11 -1.01 3.12
C LEU A 92 11.31 -1.56 2.32
N LYS A 93 11.43 -2.88 2.23
CA LYS A 93 12.48 -3.52 1.45
C LYS A 93 12.40 -3.16 -0.04
N THR A 94 11.19 -3.13 -0.60
CA THR A 94 10.98 -2.79 -2.02
C THR A 94 11.36 -1.34 -2.28
N LEU A 95 10.95 -0.40 -1.42
CA LEU A 95 11.32 1.01 -1.53
C LEU A 95 12.83 1.21 -1.40
N SER A 96 13.47 0.56 -0.42
CA SER A 96 14.92 0.60 -0.27
C SER A 96 15.63 0.12 -1.55
N GLN A 97 15.21 -1.02 -2.10
CA GLN A 97 15.76 -1.55 -3.35
C GLN A 97 15.56 -0.61 -4.54
N LEU A 98 14.38 -0.01 -4.67
CA LEU A 98 14.09 0.97 -5.72
C LEU A 98 15.00 2.19 -5.61
N LEU A 99 15.23 2.70 -4.41
CA LEU A 99 16.13 3.83 -4.20
C LEU A 99 17.59 3.46 -4.49
N ASP A 100 18.05 2.28 -4.10
CA ASP A 100 19.41 1.79 -4.38
C ASP A 100 19.63 1.58 -5.90
N GLU A 101 18.64 1.02 -6.58
CA GLU A 101 18.66 0.87 -8.04
C GLU A 101 18.59 2.22 -8.75
N GLY A 102 17.90 3.19 -8.18
CA GLY A 102 17.75 4.54 -8.72
C GLY A 102 19.07 5.32 -8.84
N ASP A 103 20.10 4.95 -8.09
CA ASP A 103 21.43 5.52 -8.21
C ASP A 103 22.12 5.14 -9.53
N THR A 104 21.73 4.04 -10.16
CA THR A 104 22.35 3.49 -11.37
C THR A 104 21.44 3.46 -12.59
N LYS A 105 20.13 3.43 -12.40
CA LYS A 105 19.12 3.38 -13.47
C LYS A 105 17.89 4.22 -13.11
N PRO A 106 17.09 4.64 -14.10
CA PRO A 106 15.82 5.32 -13.81
C PRO A 106 14.89 4.45 -12.97
N LEU A 107 14.21 5.07 -11.97
CA LEU A 107 13.27 4.40 -11.08
C LEU A 107 12.10 3.76 -11.82
N ASP A 108 11.69 2.60 -11.37
CA ASP A 108 10.40 1.99 -11.71
C ASP A 108 9.28 2.72 -10.94
N ILE A 109 8.66 3.69 -11.64
CA ILE A 109 7.61 4.53 -11.07
C ILE A 109 6.31 3.74 -10.84
N GLU A 110 6.01 2.73 -11.65
CA GLU A 110 4.82 1.90 -11.45
C GLU A 110 4.93 1.13 -10.12
N GLN A 111 6.09 0.54 -9.86
CA GLN A 111 6.33 -0.17 -8.60
C GLN A 111 6.33 0.79 -7.40
N LEU A 112 6.91 1.98 -7.54
CA LEU A 112 6.90 3.00 -6.50
C LEU A 112 5.48 3.46 -6.16
N ASN A 113 4.68 3.78 -7.17
CA ASN A 113 3.28 4.15 -7.00
C ASN A 113 2.45 3.04 -6.37
N PHE A 114 2.74 1.81 -6.74
CA PHE A 114 2.07 0.67 -6.14
C PHE A 114 2.38 0.56 -4.63
N CYS A 115 3.63 0.75 -4.24
CA CYS A 115 4.01 0.83 -2.82
C CYS A 115 3.26 1.96 -2.11
N PHE A 116 3.20 3.16 -2.69
CA PHE A 116 2.45 4.28 -2.11
C PHE A 116 0.97 3.96 -1.94
N HIS A 117 0.35 3.36 -2.95
CA HIS A 117 -1.04 2.93 -2.86
C HIS A 117 -1.29 1.95 -1.71
N LEU A 118 -0.42 0.98 -1.53
CA LEU A 118 -0.52 0.01 -0.43
C LEU A 118 -0.32 0.65 0.95
N MET A 119 0.38 1.76 1.05
CA MET A 119 0.60 2.51 2.28
C MET A 119 -0.60 3.38 2.67
N LEU A 120 -1.36 3.88 1.69
CA LEU A 120 -2.37 4.92 1.92
C LEU A 120 -3.36 4.55 3.03
N GLY A 121 -3.42 5.37 4.07
CA GLY A 121 -4.32 5.22 5.21
C GLY A 121 -3.94 4.09 6.19
N LYS A 122 -2.76 3.47 6.05
CA LYS A 122 -2.32 2.41 6.96
C LYS A 122 -1.50 2.99 8.11
N ALA A 123 -1.84 2.61 9.33
CA ALA A 123 -1.27 3.17 10.56
C ALA A 123 -0.66 2.12 11.50
N SER A 124 -0.41 0.91 11.00
CA SER A 124 0.24 -0.11 11.84
C SER A 124 1.67 0.31 12.21
N PRO A 125 2.22 -0.11 13.36
CA PRO A 125 3.55 0.29 13.81
C PRO A 125 4.64 0.13 12.74
N LYS A 126 4.68 -1.01 12.04
CA LYS A 126 5.65 -1.23 10.96
C LYS A 126 5.39 -0.36 9.73
N MET A 127 4.13 -0.01 9.45
CA MET A 127 3.83 0.91 8.36
C MET A 127 4.31 2.33 8.68
N LEU A 128 4.24 2.77 9.94
CA LEU A 128 4.82 4.06 10.36
C LEU A 128 6.33 4.12 10.12
N GLU A 129 7.04 2.99 10.26
CA GLU A 129 8.47 2.91 9.90
C GLU A 129 8.71 3.16 8.40
N VAL A 130 7.80 2.71 7.54
CA VAL A 130 7.88 2.97 6.09
C VAL A 130 7.75 4.45 5.77
N TYR A 131 6.81 5.15 6.42
CA TYR A 131 6.69 6.61 6.27
C TYR A 131 7.95 7.35 6.75
N ARG A 132 8.51 6.93 7.91
CA ARG A 132 9.77 7.51 8.42
C ARG A 132 10.91 7.30 7.44
N PHE A 133 11.03 6.09 6.88
CA PHE A 133 12.03 5.79 5.86
C PHE A 133 11.91 6.72 4.64
N LEU A 134 10.70 6.94 4.12
CA LEU A 134 10.49 7.87 3.03
C LEU A 134 10.89 9.30 3.40
N ALA A 135 10.51 9.75 4.59
CA ALA A 135 10.85 11.09 5.07
C ALA A 135 12.38 11.28 5.22
N GLU A 136 13.09 10.27 5.71
CA GLU A 136 14.54 10.29 5.87
C GLU A 136 15.30 10.28 4.53
N ASN A 137 14.67 9.79 3.47
CA ASN A 137 15.26 9.71 2.13
C ASN A 137 14.79 10.82 1.17
N THR A 138 14.21 11.91 1.69
CA THR A 138 13.66 13.00 0.86
C THR A 138 14.65 13.55 -0.15
N GLN A 139 15.88 13.84 0.27
CA GLN A 139 16.92 14.40 -0.61
C GLN A 139 17.35 13.41 -1.69
N ARG A 140 17.51 12.14 -1.32
CA ARG A 140 17.84 11.07 -2.26
C ARG A 140 16.74 10.92 -3.31
N ILE A 141 15.48 10.85 -2.88
CA ILE A 141 14.31 10.79 -3.76
C ILE A 141 14.32 11.95 -4.76
N ALA A 142 14.66 13.17 -4.31
CA ALA A 142 14.70 14.36 -5.16
C ALA A 142 15.73 14.28 -6.29
N GLN A 143 16.81 13.53 -6.10
CA GLN A 143 17.91 13.42 -7.07
C GLN A 143 17.69 12.33 -8.12
N LEU A 144 16.84 11.35 -7.84
CA LEU A 144 16.65 10.19 -8.72
C LEU A 144 15.92 10.56 -10.02
N LYS A 145 16.29 9.90 -11.11
CA LYS A 145 15.60 9.98 -12.40
C LYS A 145 14.48 8.95 -12.43
N ARG A 146 13.38 9.25 -13.10
CA ARG A 146 12.28 8.28 -13.32
C ARG A 146 12.40 7.60 -14.67
N ALA A 147 11.92 6.35 -14.74
CA ALA A 147 11.65 5.69 -15.99
C ALA A 147 10.42 6.32 -16.69
N PRO A 148 10.35 6.33 -18.03
CA PRO A 148 9.14 6.74 -18.74
C PRO A 148 7.95 5.87 -18.31
N VAL A 149 6.80 6.51 -18.05
CA VAL A 149 5.53 5.81 -17.81
C VAL A 149 4.79 5.76 -19.14
N TYR A 150 4.43 4.57 -19.58
CA TYR A 150 3.81 4.35 -20.89
C TYR A 150 2.30 4.55 -20.92
N SER A 151 1.64 4.67 -19.78
CA SER A 151 0.21 4.99 -19.72
C SER A 151 -0.06 5.98 -18.59
N ASP A 152 -0.51 7.17 -18.96
CA ASP A 152 -1.03 8.16 -18.01
C ASP A 152 -2.45 7.79 -17.50
N ASP A 153 -3.11 6.83 -18.13
CA ASP A 153 -4.54 6.55 -17.96
C ASP A 153 -4.87 5.69 -16.73
N ASP A 154 -3.90 5.00 -16.12
CA ASP A 154 -4.14 4.00 -15.07
C ASP A 154 -3.82 4.48 -13.64
N CYS A 155 -3.46 5.73 -13.46
CA CYS A 155 -3.29 6.29 -12.11
C CYS A 155 -4.65 6.57 -11.47
N THR A 156 -5.24 5.56 -10.91
CA THR A 156 -6.57 5.60 -10.28
C THR A 156 -6.64 6.43 -9.00
N SER A 157 -5.51 6.92 -8.51
CA SER A 157 -5.43 7.80 -7.35
C SER A 157 -4.84 9.14 -7.76
N TRP A 158 -5.63 10.21 -7.67
CA TRP A 158 -5.17 11.57 -7.96
C TRP A 158 -3.96 12.00 -7.10
N TRP A 159 -3.79 11.44 -5.90
CA TRP A 159 -2.62 11.64 -5.05
C TRP A 159 -1.34 11.13 -5.70
N ILE A 160 -1.43 9.96 -6.30
CA ILE A 160 -0.31 9.36 -7.02
C ILE A 160 -0.03 10.17 -8.28
N THR A 161 -1.07 10.61 -8.99
CA THR A 161 -0.95 11.48 -10.16
C THR A 161 -0.28 12.80 -9.80
N ASP A 162 -0.66 13.43 -8.70
CA ASP A 162 -0.01 14.65 -8.22
C ASP A 162 1.44 14.39 -7.76
N GLY A 163 1.71 13.25 -7.14
CA GLY A 163 3.05 12.80 -6.82
C GLY A 163 3.92 12.61 -8.06
N LEU A 164 3.38 12.05 -9.14
CA LEU A 164 4.06 11.92 -10.42
C LEU A 164 4.33 13.27 -11.08
N ARG A 165 3.38 14.20 -11.05
CA ARG A 165 3.59 15.57 -11.53
C ARG A 165 4.70 16.29 -10.75
N ILE A 166 4.72 16.09 -9.43
CA ILE A 166 5.80 16.59 -8.57
C ILE A 166 7.12 15.92 -8.96
N TRP A 167 7.09 14.65 -9.36
CA TRP A 167 8.29 13.93 -9.80
C TRP A 167 8.91 14.51 -11.06
N ASP A 168 8.12 15.01 -12.00
CA ASP A 168 8.61 15.67 -13.21
C ASP A 168 9.09 17.11 -12.97
N ALA A 169 8.78 17.63 -11.81
CA ALA A 169 9.10 19.00 -11.42
C ALA A 169 10.55 19.15 -10.91
N THR A 170 10.82 20.20 -10.18
CA THR A 170 12.13 20.50 -9.61
C THR A 170 12.51 19.53 -8.47
N PRO A 171 13.80 19.34 -8.17
CA PRO A 171 14.23 18.54 -7.02
C PRO A 171 13.56 18.96 -5.71
N LYS A 172 13.36 20.28 -5.50
CA LYS A 172 12.68 20.80 -4.30
C LYS A 172 11.22 20.34 -4.18
N GLU A 173 10.53 20.14 -5.29
CA GLU A 173 9.15 19.62 -5.28
C GLU A 173 9.13 18.11 -5.06
N LYS A 174 10.14 17.38 -5.55
CA LYS A 174 10.31 15.94 -5.28
C LYS A 174 10.51 15.65 -3.79
N GLU A 175 11.19 16.53 -3.06
CA GLU A 175 11.35 16.41 -1.61
C GLU A 175 10.01 16.37 -0.85
N LYS A 176 8.93 16.86 -1.47
CA LYS A 176 7.59 16.83 -0.86
C LYS A 176 6.86 15.50 -1.00
N ILE A 177 7.37 14.55 -1.79
CA ILE A 177 6.68 13.27 -2.04
C ILE A 177 6.34 12.53 -0.74
N PRO A 178 7.24 12.38 0.24
CA PRO A 178 6.90 11.74 1.51
C PRO A 178 5.77 12.45 2.25
N ALA A 179 5.76 13.78 2.24
CA ALA A 179 4.70 14.59 2.85
C ALA A 179 3.35 14.42 2.12
N VAL A 180 3.37 14.30 0.80
CA VAL A 180 2.16 14.03 -0.01
C VAL A 180 1.56 12.69 0.35
N VAL A 181 2.37 11.62 0.43
CA VAL A 181 1.89 10.27 0.78
C VAL A 181 1.31 10.25 2.20
N LEU A 182 1.98 10.89 3.17
CA LEU A 182 1.50 10.95 4.54
C LEU A 182 0.20 11.76 4.66
N THR A 183 0.11 12.91 4.01
CA THR A 183 -1.10 13.74 4.00
C THR A 183 -2.28 12.99 3.37
N ALA A 184 -2.07 12.33 2.24
CA ALA A 184 -3.08 11.50 1.60
C ALA A 184 -3.56 10.36 2.52
N SER A 185 -2.64 9.80 3.30
CA SER A 185 -2.96 8.77 4.30
C SER A 185 -3.82 9.28 5.43
N LEU A 186 -3.54 10.48 5.93
CA LEU A 186 -4.35 11.16 6.97
C LEU A 186 -5.77 11.49 6.49
N ILE A 187 -5.91 11.93 5.25
CA ILE A 187 -7.23 12.22 4.66
C ILE A 187 -8.04 10.93 4.51
N ARG A 188 -7.39 9.84 4.10
CA ARG A 188 -8.05 8.54 3.89
C ARG A 188 -8.39 7.84 5.22
N ASN A 189 -7.56 8.01 6.23
CA ASN A 189 -7.75 7.44 7.56
C ASN A 189 -7.16 8.38 8.61
N PRO A 190 -7.98 9.18 9.32
CA PRO A 190 -7.53 10.10 10.34
C PRO A 190 -7.15 9.37 11.65
N ASP A 191 -6.31 8.36 11.59
CA ASP A 191 -5.81 7.62 12.73
C ASP A 191 -4.85 8.48 13.56
N GLU A 192 -5.01 8.45 14.90
CA GLU A 192 -4.19 9.24 15.83
C GLU A 192 -2.68 8.94 15.69
N ARG A 193 -2.31 7.73 15.32
CA ARG A 193 -0.90 7.35 15.10
C ARG A 193 -0.32 8.03 13.86
N LEU A 194 -1.11 8.17 12.79
CA LEU A 194 -0.69 8.92 11.59
C LEU A 194 -0.59 10.41 11.91
N GLN A 195 -1.49 10.94 12.72
CA GLN A 195 -1.44 12.34 13.16
C GLN A 195 -0.19 12.59 14.01
N ALA A 196 0.08 11.73 14.98
CA ALA A 196 1.28 11.83 15.81
C ALA A 196 2.57 11.75 14.98
N LEU A 197 2.60 10.87 13.97
CA LEU A 197 3.73 10.80 13.04
C LEU A 197 3.86 12.08 12.20
N ALA A 198 2.76 12.66 11.75
CA ALA A 198 2.78 13.90 10.99
C ALA A 198 3.36 15.05 11.83
N ASP A 199 2.98 15.14 13.09
CA ASP A 199 3.51 16.13 14.03
C ASP A 199 5.00 15.91 14.30
N GLU A 200 5.44 14.66 14.56
CA GLU A 200 6.85 14.27 14.70
C GLU A 200 7.70 14.71 13.49
N LEU A 201 7.24 14.38 12.29
CA LEU A 201 7.99 14.67 11.07
C LEU A 201 7.98 16.18 10.74
N ASN A 202 6.90 16.86 11.06
CA ASN A 202 6.81 18.32 10.89
C ASN A 202 7.74 19.06 11.85
N GLU A 203 7.88 18.60 13.08
CA GLU A 203 8.84 19.11 14.05
C GLU A 203 10.29 18.84 13.58
N ARG A 204 10.57 17.62 13.13
CA ARG A 204 11.91 17.19 12.71
C ARG A 204 12.42 17.87 11.44
N TYR A 205 11.56 18.08 10.45
CA TYR A 205 11.93 18.64 9.14
C TYR A 205 11.53 20.11 8.95
N GLY A 206 10.98 20.72 9.98
CA GLY A 206 10.57 22.12 10.02
C GLY A 206 9.10 22.33 9.75
N GLY A 207 8.51 23.31 10.44
CA GLY A 207 7.07 23.58 10.53
C GLY A 207 6.32 23.83 9.22
N SER A 208 6.99 23.89 8.08
CA SER A 208 6.40 24.02 6.75
C SER A 208 6.48 22.75 5.90
N TRP A 209 6.99 21.65 6.44
CA TRP A 209 7.21 20.44 5.64
C TRP A 209 5.90 19.83 5.12
N LEU A 210 4.88 19.71 5.99
CA LEU A 210 3.54 19.20 5.65
C LEU A 210 2.55 20.29 5.24
N MET A 211 2.65 21.49 5.81
CA MET A 211 1.64 22.55 5.65
C MET A 211 1.26 22.89 4.21
N PRO A 212 2.20 23.06 3.24
CA PRO A 212 1.82 23.34 1.86
C PRO A 212 1.01 22.24 1.20
N VAL A 213 1.22 20.99 1.63
CA VAL A 213 0.52 19.81 1.13
C VAL A 213 -0.88 19.74 1.73
N PHE A 214 -1.02 19.99 3.04
CA PHE A 214 -2.30 20.08 3.75
C PHE A 214 -3.21 21.15 3.15
N MET A 215 -2.69 22.35 2.97
CA MET A 215 -3.47 23.47 2.41
C MET A 215 -3.96 23.16 0.99
N LYS A 216 -3.12 22.56 0.15
CA LYS A 216 -3.50 22.17 -1.21
C LYS A 216 -4.58 21.08 -1.19
N ALA A 217 -4.49 20.12 -0.30
CA ALA A 217 -5.46 19.03 -0.17
C ALA A 217 -6.85 19.52 0.31
N ILE A 218 -6.89 20.54 1.21
CA ILE A 218 -8.16 21.13 1.69
C ILE A 218 -8.82 21.99 0.61
N ILE A 219 -8.07 22.69 -0.21
CA ILE A 219 -8.59 23.60 -1.24
C ILE A 219 -9.14 22.82 -2.46
N THR A 220 -8.69 21.58 -2.69
CA THR A 220 -9.10 20.75 -3.83
C THR A 220 -10.25 19.79 -3.50
N GLN A 221 -10.79 19.79 -2.30
CA GLN A 221 -12.07 19.16 -1.94
C GLN A 221 -13.24 20.13 -2.16
#